data_39877a349ef4aad7e86b95f4658a5033
#
_entry.id   39877a349ef4aad7e86b95f4658a5033
#
_cell.length_a   1.000
_cell.length_b   1.000
_cell.length_c   1.000
_cell.angle_alpha   90.00
_cell.angle_beta   90.00
_cell.angle_gamma   90.00
#
_symmetry.space_group_name_H-M   'P 1'
#
loop_
_entity.id
_entity.type
_entity.pdbx_description
1 polymer ?
#
loop_
_entity_poly.entity_id
_entity_poly.type
_entity_poly.pdbx_seq_one_letter_code
_entity_poly.pdbx_strand_id
1 'polypeptide(L)'
;MSEPKWTPAQRAAIEDRGGALLVSAAAGSGKTAVLTERAVRLITDPEHPVDADRLLIVTFTNAAAAELRARIGQALLKRSQAEPGNGALRRQRMLLQRAPICTIDAFCLDLLRKHFQALDIPPDFSPADPGSVELLRASALSETLENAYRDPDFCAFADLYGKGRTDRAAGETVPAWES
;
A
#
# COMPACT_ATOMS: atom_id res chain seq x y z
N MET A 1 3.97 -32.25 -10.02
CA MET A 1 2.79 -31.42 -9.71
C MET A 1 2.41 -30.70 -11.00
N SER A 2 1.19 -30.91 -11.50
CA SER A 2 0.70 -30.21 -12.70
C SER A 2 0.70 -28.70 -12.48
N GLU A 3 1.09 -27.94 -13.51
CA GLU A 3 0.97 -26.49 -13.49
C GLU A 3 -0.50 -26.07 -13.20
N PRO A 4 -0.71 -25.00 -12.44
CA PRO A 4 -2.06 -24.51 -12.19
C PRO A 4 -2.73 -24.16 -13.52
N LYS A 5 -3.95 -24.68 -13.72
CA LYS A 5 -4.70 -24.47 -14.95
C LYS A 5 -5.34 -23.09 -14.93
N TRP A 6 -4.65 -22.09 -15.47
CA TRP A 6 -5.13 -20.71 -15.55
C TRP A 6 -6.30 -20.59 -16.55
N THR A 7 -7.34 -19.85 -16.17
CA THR A 7 -8.38 -19.45 -17.13
C THR A 7 -7.82 -18.51 -18.20
N PRO A 8 -8.46 -18.34 -19.37
CA PRO A 8 -7.99 -17.41 -20.39
C PRO A 8 -7.80 -15.99 -19.87
N ALA A 9 -8.72 -15.48 -19.04
CA ALA A 9 -8.63 -14.14 -18.44
C ALA A 9 -7.46 -14.03 -17.45
N GLN A 10 -7.25 -15.05 -16.61
CA GLN A 10 -6.11 -15.09 -15.69
C GLN A 10 -4.79 -15.14 -16.45
N ARG A 11 -4.71 -15.94 -17.53
CA ARG A 11 -3.53 -16.03 -18.39
C ARG A 11 -3.24 -14.68 -19.05
N ALA A 12 -4.23 -14.03 -19.61
CA ALA A 12 -4.09 -12.68 -20.18
C ALA A 12 -3.52 -11.69 -19.15
N ALA A 13 -4.06 -11.70 -17.92
CA ALA A 13 -3.55 -10.84 -16.84
C ALA A 13 -2.09 -11.17 -16.43
N ILE A 14 -1.67 -12.43 -16.51
CA ILE A 14 -0.31 -12.86 -16.19
C ILE A 14 0.68 -12.46 -17.31
N GLU A 15 0.27 -12.53 -18.56
CA GLU A 15 1.14 -12.40 -19.73
C GLU A 15 1.21 -10.98 -20.30
N ASP A 16 0.24 -10.13 -20.01
CA ASP A 16 0.24 -8.75 -20.48
C ASP A 16 1.49 -7.98 -20.02
N ARG A 17 2.14 -7.30 -20.96
CA ARG A 17 3.40 -6.55 -20.78
C ARG A 17 3.27 -5.06 -21.12
N GLY A 18 2.08 -4.60 -21.46
CA GLY A 18 1.88 -3.23 -21.92
C GLY A 18 0.99 -2.37 -21.01
N GLY A 19 1.29 -1.08 -20.94
CA GLY A 19 0.40 -0.06 -20.40
C GLY A 19 -0.14 -0.30 -18.98
N ALA A 20 -1.37 0.17 -18.74
CA ALA A 20 -2.08 -0.02 -17.48
C ALA A 20 -3.09 -1.18 -17.61
N LEU A 21 -3.00 -2.15 -16.72
CA LEU A 21 -3.90 -3.30 -16.64
C LEU A 21 -4.77 -3.21 -15.39
N LEU A 22 -6.08 -3.12 -15.58
CA LEU A 22 -7.07 -3.22 -14.51
C LEU A 22 -7.65 -4.63 -14.46
N VAL A 23 -7.52 -5.31 -13.32
CA VAL A 23 -8.08 -6.65 -13.08
C VAL A 23 -9.24 -6.54 -12.08
N SER A 24 -10.47 -6.66 -12.57
CA SER A 24 -11.67 -6.76 -11.74
C SER A 24 -12.05 -8.22 -11.54
N ALA A 25 -12.21 -8.64 -10.28
CA ALA A 25 -12.50 -10.03 -9.97
C ALA A 25 -13.12 -10.18 -8.56
N ALA A 26 -14.07 -11.09 -8.40
CA ALA A 26 -14.72 -11.38 -7.13
C ALA A 26 -13.75 -11.91 -6.07
N ALA A 27 -14.17 -11.92 -4.81
CA ALA A 27 -13.43 -12.59 -3.74
C ALA A 27 -13.26 -14.10 -4.07
N GLY A 28 -12.10 -14.67 -3.75
CA GLY A 28 -11.82 -16.09 -4.04
C GLY A 28 -11.46 -16.42 -5.50
N SER A 29 -11.48 -15.47 -6.43
CA SER A 29 -11.17 -15.68 -7.86
C SER A 29 -9.69 -15.93 -8.18
N GLY A 30 -8.83 -15.98 -7.17
CA GLY A 30 -7.40 -16.22 -7.35
C GLY A 30 -6.55 -15.01 -7.70
N LYS A 31 -7.02 -13.76 -7.44
CA LYS A 31 -6.27 -12.52 -7.70
C LYS A 31 -4.82 -12.57 -7.19
N THR A 32 -4.63 -13.00 -5.95
CA THR A 32 -3.29 -13.11 -5.34
C THR A 32 -2.41 -14.14 -6.06
N ALA A 33 -2.99 -15.26 -6.51
CA ALA A 33 -2.26 -16.26 -7.27
C ALA A 33 -1.82 -15.74 -8.64
N VAL A 34 -2.72 -15.02 -9.33
CA VAL A 34 -2.43 -14.36 -10.62
C VAL A 34 -1.32 -13.32 -10.44
N LEU A 35 -1.39 -12.48 -9.42
CA LEU A 35 -0.37 -11.46 -9.12
C LEU A 35 0.98 -12.11 -8.81
N THR A 36 1.00 -13.17 -8.00
CA THR A 36 2.22 -13.92 -7.69
C THR A 36 2.86 -14.50 -8.95
N GLU A 37 2.06 -15.18 -9.79
CA GLU A 37 2.55 -15.78 -11.03
C GLU A 37 3.03 -14.71 -12.02
N ARG A 38 2.31 -13.58 -12.16
CA ARG A 38 2.74 -12.44 -12.97
C ARG A 38 4.10 -11.92 -12.51
N ALA A 39 4.29 -11.68 -11.22
CA ALA A 39 5.56 -11.22 -10.66
C ALA A 39 6.69 -12.21 -10.93
N VAL A 40 6.44 -13.51 -10.73
CA VAL A 40 7.44 -14.57 -11.00
C VAL A 40 7.79 -14.62 -12.47
N ARG A 41 6.81 -14.52 -13.39
CA ARG A 41 7.09 -14.51 -14.85
C ARG A 41 7.86 -13.27 -15.29
N LEU A 42 7.59 -12.09 -14.70
CA LEU A 42 8.38 -10.89 -14.97
C LEU A 42 9.84 -11.05 -14.52
N ILE A 43 10.05 -11.63 -13.34
CA ILE A 43 11.40 -11.86 -12.79
C ILE A 43 12.18 -12.93 -13.59
N THR A 44 11.48 -13.93 -14.12
CA THR A 44 12.10 -15.08 -14.81
C THR A 44 11.90 -15.05 -16.33
N ASP A 45 11.52 -13.90 -16.89
CA ASP A 45 11.37 -13.74 -18.33
C ASP A 45 12.71 -14.01 -19.03
N PRO A 46 12.75 -14.87 -20.08
CA PRO A 46 14.01 -15.23 -20.73
C PRO A 46 14.58 -14.11 -21.60
N GLU A 47 13.74 -13.22 -22.12
CA GLU A 47 14.16 -12.16 -23.04
C GLU A 47 14.31 -10.81 -22.32
N HIS A 48 13.37 -10.49 -21.43
CA HIS A 48 13.31 -9.21 -20.74
C HIS A 48 13.07 -9.39 -19.23
N PRO A 49 14.01 -10.01 -18.49
CA PRO A 49 13.84 -10.23 -17.06
C PRO A 49 13.84 -8.90 -16.30
N VAL A 50 12.92 -8.76 -15.35
CA VAL A 50 12.87 -7.63 -14.43
C VAL A 50 13.50 -8.06 -13.11
N ASP A 51 14.49 -7.33 -12.62
CA ASP A 51 15.06 -7.62 -11.30
C ASP A 51 13.98 -7.48 -10.21
N ALA A 52 13.96 -8.40 -9.26
CA ALA A 52 12.92 -8.47 -8.24
C ALA A 52 12.83 -7.18 -7.40
N ASP A 53 13.95 -6.52 -7.14
CA ASP A 53 14.02 -5.24 -6.41
C ASP A 53 13.55 -4.02 -7.23
N ARG A 54 13.28 -4.19 -8.52
CA ARG A 54 12.66 -3.18 -9.38
C ARG A 54 11.14 -3.28 -9.49
N LEU A 55 10.54 -4.30 -8.88
CA LEU A 55 9.10 -4.46 -8.80
C LEU A 55 8.58 -3.78 -7.54
N LEU A 56 7.74 -2.76 -7.69
CA LEU A 56 6.96 -2.22 -6.58
C LEU A 56 5.61 -2.95 -6.50
N ILE A 57 5.33 -3.58 -5.37
CA ILE A 57 4.04 -4.22 -5.07
C ILE A 57 3.48 -3.61 -3.80
N VAL A 58 2.32 -2.96 -3.93
CA VAL A 58 1.66 -2.27 -2.82
C VAL A 58 0.42 -3.03 -2.39
N THR A 59 0.22 -3.13 -1.08
CA THR A 59 -0.92 -3.79 -0.43
C THR A 59 -1.53 -2.89 0.63
N PHE A 60 -2.72 -3.25 1.14
CA PHE A 60 -3.35 -2.51 2.23
C PHE A 60 -2.83 -2.92 3.62
N THR A 61 -2.30 -4.15 3.78
CA THR A 61 -1.86 -4.64 5.07
C THR A 61 -0.45 -5.23 5.03
N ASN A 62 0.28 -5.11 6.13
CA ASN A 62 1.60 -5.72 6.27
C ASN A 62 1.55 -7.25 6.14
N ALA A 63 0.47 -7.88 6.63
CA ALA A 63 0.27 -9.33 6.50
C ALA A 63 0.17 -9.75 5.03
N ALA A 64 -0.61 -9.02 4.20
CA ALA A 64 -0.72 -9.30 2.76
C ALA A 64 0.62 -9.10 2.02
N ALA A 65 1.39 -8.06 2.39
CA ALA A 65 2.71 -7.82 1.83
C ALA A 65 3.68 -8.97 2.16
N ALA A 66 3.70 -9.41 3.42
CA ALA A 66 4.53 -10.53 3.87
C ALA A 66 4.14 -11.84 3.17
N GLU A 67 2.84 -12.12 3.05
CA GLU A 67 2.33 -13.29 2.35
C GLU A 67 2.73 -13.30 0.86
N LEU A 68 2.58 -12.18 0.15
CA LEU A 68 3.01 -12.05 -1.24
C LEU A 68 4.50 -12.29 -1.41
N ARG A 69 5.32 -11.69 -0.56
CA ARG A 69 6.78 -11.90 -0.56
C ARG A 69 7.13 -13.39 -0.36
N ALA A 70 6.48 -14.05 0.60
CA ALA A 70 6.68 -15.46 0.87
C ALA A 70 6.27 -16.34 -0.32
N ARG A 71 5.12 -16.07 -0.95
CA ARG A 71 4.63 -16.82 -2.13
C ARG A 71 5.55 -16.67 -3.33
N ILE A 72 6.01 -15.46 -3.65
CA ILE A 72 6.98 -15.20 -4.73
C ILE A 72 8.30 -15.92 -4.41
N GLY A 73 8.79 -15.82 -3.19
CA GLY A 73 10.01 -16.49 -2.74
C GLY A 73 9.95 -18.02 -2.88
N GLN A 74 8.82 -18.63 -2.50
CA GLN A 74 8.59 -20.07 -2.67
C GLN A 74 8.55 -20.48 -4.14
N ALA A 75 7.91 -19.68 -5.00
CA ALA A 75 7.85 -19.97 -6.44
C ALA A 75 9.25 -19.89 -7.08
N LEU A 76 10.04 -18.87 -6.75
CA LEU A 76 11.42 -18.74 -7.22
C LEU A 76 12.32 -19.87 -6.67
N LEU A 77 12.12 -20.30 -5.42
CA LEU A 77 12.84 -21.43 -4.84
C LEU A 77 12.57 -22.72 -5.61
N LYS A 78 11.30 -23.02 -5.89
CA LYS A 78 10.92 -24.21 -6.66
C LYS A 78 11.57 -24.22 -8.07
N ARG A 79 11.57 -23.08 -8.76
CA ARG A 79 12.25 -22.96 -10.07
C ARG A 79 13.76 -23.14 -9.94
N SER A 80 14.38 -22.53 -8.91
CA SER A 80 15.81 -22.70 -8.66
C SER A 80 16.22 -24.14 -8.30
N GLN A 81 15.32 -24.89 -7.68
CA GLN A 81 15.54 -26.33 -7.42
C GLN A 81 15.41 -27.18 -8.68
N ALA A 82 14.52 -26.80 -9.59
CA ALA A 82 14.39 -27.48 -10.89
C ALA A 82 15.58 -27.17 -11.82
N GLU A 83 16.25 -26.02 -11.62
CA GLU A 83 17.40 -25.56 -12.41
C GLU A 83 18.59 -25.21 -11.51
N PRO A 84 19.29 -26.20 -10.89
CA PRO A 84 20.32 -25.91 -9.88
C PRO A 84 21.51 -25.10 -10.40
N GLY A 85 21.79 -25.17 -11.70
CA GLY A 85 22.84 -24.40 -12.38
C GLY A 85 22.49 -22.94 -12.69
N ASN A 86 21.22 -22.55 -12.56
CA ASN A 86 20.76 -21.22 -12.92
C ASN A 86 21.12 -20.18 -11.86
N GLY A 87 22.25 -19.50 -12.05
CA GLY A 87 22.74 -18.45 -11.15
C GLY A 87 21.81 -17.22 -11.13
N ALA A 88 21.10 -16.94 -12.21
CA ALA A 88 20.16 -15.82 -12.29
C ALA A 88 18.99 -16.00 -11.29
N LEU A 89 18.41 -17.20 -11.19
CA LEU A 89 17.35 -17.48 -10.21
C LEU A 89 17.83 -17.33 -8.77
N ARG A 90 19.07 -17.72 -8.47
CA ARG A 90 19.66 -17.50 -7.14
C ARG A 90 19.84 -16.01 -6.84
N ARG A 91 20.30 -15.23 -7.81
CA ARG A 91 20.41 -13.78 -7.69
C ARG A 91 19.04 -13.13 -7.45
N GLN A 92 18.01 -13.50 -8.20
CA GLN A 92 16.66 -12.96 -8.03
C GLN A 92 16.07 -13.24 -6.64
N ARG A 93 16.33 -14.39 -6.06
CA ARG A 93 15.93 -14.71 -4.68
C ARG A 93 16.59 -13.78 -3.65
N MET A 94 17.85 -13.39 -3.86
CA MET A 94 18.53 -12.42 -2.99
C MET A 94 17.95 -11.02 -3.18
N LEU A 95 17.69 -10.60 -4.41
CA LEU A 95 17.07 -9.30 -4.73
C LEU A 95 15.65 -9.18 -4.18
N LEU A 96 14.89 -10.29 -4.10
CA LEU A 96 13.54 -10.29 -3.52
C LEU A 96 13.51 -9.80 -2.07
N GLN A 97 14.59 -9.96 -1.30
CA GLN A 97 14.67 -9.46 0.07
C GLN A 97 14.64 -7.93 0.13
N ARG A 98 15.06 -7.27 -0.94
CA ARG A 98 15.10 -5.81 -1.07
C ARG A 98 13.94 -5.27 -1.91
N ALA A 99 13.14 -6.16 -2.50
CA ALA A 99 11.99 -5.77 -3.32
C ALA A 99 11.00 -4.93 -2.50
N PRO A 100 10.54 -3.78 -2.98
CA PRO A 100 9.53 -2.96 -2.30
C PRO A 100 8.14 -3.63 -2.40
N ILE A 101 7.89 -4.61 -1.53
CA ILE A 101 6.59 -5.27 -1.34
C ILE A 101 6.11 -4.82 0.05
N CYS A 102 5.21 -3.84 0.10
CA CYS A 102 4.89 -3.13 1.34
C CYS A 102 3.48 -2.52 1.29
N THR A 103 3.06 -1.89 2.37
CA THR A 103 1.85 -1.05 2.36
C THR A 103 2.12 0.28 1.67
N ILE A 104 1.03 0.97 1.26
CA ILE A 104 1.17 2.30 0.63
C ILE A 104 1.85 3.28 1.58
N ASP A 105 1.52 3.25 2.87
CA ASP A 105 2.12 4.15 3.87
C ASP A 105 3.62 3.87 4.04
N ALA A 106 4.00 2.59 4.10
CA ALA A 106 5.41 2.22 4.18
C ALA A 106 6.19 2.65 2.94
N PHE A 107 5.59 2.56 1.75
CA PHE A 107 6.18 3.07 0.51
C PHE A 107 6.33 4.59 0.53
N CYS A 108 5.28 5.32 0.94
CA CYS A 108 5.32 6.78 1.05
C CYS A 108 6.39 7.23 2.06
N LEU A 109 6.47 6.55 3.21
CA LEU A 109 7.48 6.85 4.23
C LEU A 109 8.92 6.62 3.71
N ASP A 110 9.15 5.52 2.98
CA ASP A 110 10.45 5.26 2.35
C ASP A 110 10.80 6.32 1.29
N LEU A 111 9.80 6.76 0.50
CA LEU A 111 9.97 7.83 -0.48
C LEU A 111 10.33 9.17 0.20
N LEU A 112 9.62 9.53 1.27
CA LEU A 112 9.91 10.72 2.07
C LEU A 112 11.32 10.69 2.65
N ARG A 113 11.74 9.54 3.20
CA ARG A 113 13.09 9.35 3.74
C ARG A 113 14.20 9.47 2.70
N LYS A 114 13.92 9.15 1.45
CA LYS A 114 14.88 9.28 0.34
C LYS A 114 14.94 10.71 -0.22
N HIS A 115 13.87 11.48 -0.07
CA HIS A 115 13.71 12.80 -0.69
C HIS A 115 13.42 13.91 0.32
N PHE A 116 13.72 13.72 1.60
CA PHE A 116 13.43 14.67 2.68
C PHE A 116 13.95 16.08 2.41
N GLN A 117 15.12 16.20 1.77
CA GLN A 117 15.70 17.49 1.43
C GLN A 117 14.86 18.30 0.43
N ALA A 118 14.21 17.62 -0.53
CA ALA A 118 13.35 18.29 -1.51
C ALA A 118 12.04 18.82 -0.93
N LEU A 119 11.67 18.35 0.27
CA LEU A 119 10.45 18.71 0.96
C LEU A 119 10.69 19.59 2.20
N ASP A 120 11.96 19.97 2.45
CA ASP A 120 12.37 20.72 3.65
C ASP A 120 11.93 20.04 4.96
N ILE A 121 11.98 18.70 4.99
CA ILE A 121 11.65 17.89 6.16
C ILE A 121 12.95 17.53 6.90
N PRO A 122 13.00 17.60 8.24
CA PRO A 122 14.18 17.15 8.99
C PRO A 122 14.53 15.70 8.71
N PRO A 123 15.83 15.32 8.63
CA PRO A 123 16.23 13.95 8.30
C PRO A 123 15.81 12.90 9.35
N ASP A 124 15.56 13.34 10.56
CA ASP A 124 15.15 12.55 11.73
C ASP A 124 13.63 12.50 11.94
N PHE A 125 12.85 12.95 10.96
CA PHE A 125 11.40 12.90 11.06
C PHE A 125 10.89 11.48 11.29
N SER A 126 9.84 11.37 12.06
CA SER A 126 9.11 10.12 12.32
C SER A 126 7.59 10.34 12.22
N PRO A 127 6.82 9.32 11.88
CA PRO A 127 5.38 9.40 12.03
C PRO A 127 5.01 9.74 13.47
N ALA A 128 4.00 10.60 13.64
CA ALA A 128 3.52 10.96 14.96
C ALA A 128 2.93 9.72 15.68
N ASP A 129 3.20 9.62 16.97
CA ASP A 129 2.56 8.60 17.80
C ASP A 129 1.06 8.92 18.02
N PRO A 130 0.23 7.90 18.37
CA PRO A 130 -1.21 8.11 18.53
C PRO A 130 -1.58 9.20 19.55
N GLY A 131 -0.81 9.35 20.63
CA GLY A 131 -1.06 10.40 21.65
C GLY A 131 -0.79 11.79 21.09
N SER A 132 0.29 11.98 20.37
CA SER A 132 0.61 13.23 19.67
C SER A 132 -0.44 13.57 18.61
N VAL A 133 -0.95 12.59 17.89
CA VAL A 133 -2.03 12.79 16.89
C VAL A 133 -3.30 13.30 17.57
N GLU A 134 -3.71 12.71 18.70
CA GLU A 134 -4.91 13.16 19.44
C GLU A 134 -4.76 14.61 19.96
N LEU A 135 -3.60 14.98 20.48
CA LEU A 135 -3.33 16.35 20.90
C LEU A 135 -3.41 17.34 19.73
N LEU A 136 -2.81 16.99 18.59
CA LEU A 136 -2.87 17.81 17.39
C LEU A 136 -4.30 17.96 16.87
N ARG A 137 -5.09 16.88 16.87
CA ARG A 137 -6.51 16.90 16.49
C ARG A 137 -7.33 17.80 17.41
N ALA A 138 -7.15 17.67 18.73
CA ALA A 138 -7.86 18.49 19.70
C ALA A 138 -7.51 19.98 19.52
N SER A 139 -6.23 20.30 19.31
CA SER A 139 -5.79 21.66 19.05
C SER A 139 -6.37 22.22 17.74
N ALA A 140 -6.29 21.46 16.66
CA ALA A 140 -6.82 21.87 15.36
C ALA A 140 -8.35 22.06 15.39
N LEU A 141 -9.06 21.16 16.09
CA LEU A 141 -10.51 21.26 16.28
C LEU A 141 -10.87 22.52 17.07
N SER A 142 -10.17 22.79 18.19
CA SER A 142 -10.38 24.01 18.99
C SER A 142 -10.19 25.27 18.16
N GLU A 143 -9.08 25.36 17.42
CA GLU A 143 -8.79 26.51 16.56
C GLU A 143 -9.84 26.65 15.43
N THR A 144 -10.25 25.54 14.85
CA THR A 144 -11.27 25.54 13.79
C THR A 144 -12.62 26.04 14.32
N LEU A 145 -13.04 25.57 15.49
CA LEU A 145 -14.28 26.02 16.14
C LEU A 145 -14.20 27.49 16.54
N GLU A 146 -13.09 27.93 17.12
CA GLU A 146 -12.91 29.35 17.47
C GLU A 146 -13.01 30.25 16.23
N ASN A 147 -12.48 29.82 15.11
CA ASN A 147 -12.61 30.55 13.84
C ASN A 147 -14.04 30.52 13.30
N ALA A 148 -14.71 29.34 13.35
CA ALA A 148 -16.08 29.17 12.91
C ALA A 148 -17.08 30.04 13.73
N TYR A 149 -16.90 30.12 15.03
CA TYR A 149 -17.74 30.99 15.92
C TYR A 149 -17.59 32.49 15.65
N ARG A 150 -16.65 32.93 14.82
CA ARG A 150 -16.60 34.32 14.34
C ARG A 150 -17.61 34.60 13.24
N ASP A 151 -18.17 33.57 12.64
CA ASP A 151 -19.20 33.65 11.60
C ASP A 151 -20.60 33.62 12.24
N PRO A 152 -21.42 34.68 12.07
CA PRO A 152 -22.79 34.72 12.60
C PRO A 152 -23.70 33.59 12.09
N ASP A 153 -23.50 33.13 10.86
CA ASP A 153 -24.28 32.03 10.29
C ASP A 153 -23.95 30.71 10.96
N PHE A 154 -22.67 30.51 11.28
CA PHE A 154 -22.25 29.34 12.07
C PHE A 154 -22.80 29.40 13.49
N CYS A 155 -22.79 30.57 14.15
CA CYS A 155 -23.39 30.74 15.48
C CYS A 155 -24.87 30.37 15.47
N ALA A 156 -25.64 30.85 14.46
CA ALA A 156 -27.06 30.53 14.34
C ALA A 156 -27.29 29.04 14.09
N PHE A 157 -26.45 28.41 13.29
CA PHE A 157 -26.45 26.94 13.06
C PHE A 157 -26.16 26.20 14.37
N ALA A 158 -25.13 26.62 15.10
CA ALA A 158 -24.71 26.02 16.35
C ALA A 158 -25.78 26.09 17.42
N ASP A 159 -26.48 27.21 17.55
CA ASP A 159 -27.61 27.42 18.48
C ASP A 159 -28.80 26.50 18.13
N LEU A 160 -29.04 26.27 16.84
CA LEU A 160 -30.15 25.45 16.35
C LEU A 160 -29.93 23.97 16.60
N TYR A 161 -28.72 23.48 16.34
CA TYR A 161 -28.39 22.06 16.35
C TYR A 161 -27.63 21.60 17.60
N GLY A 162 -26.93 22.48 18.27
CA GLY A 162 -26.03 22.14 19.35
C GLY A 162 -26.71 21.84 20.69
N LYS A 163 -27.89 22.42 20.99
CA LYS A 163 -28.61 22.27 22.27
C LYS A 163 -27.68 22.17 23.50
N GLY A 164 -26.65 23.00 23.57
CA GLY A 164 -25.62 22.96 24.61
C GLY A 164 -24.55 21.86 24.46
N ARG A 165 -24.45 21.20 23.28
CA ARG A 165 -23.44 20.20 22.94
C ARG A 165 -22.73 20.50 21.60
N THR A 166 -22.68 21.74 21.18
CA THR A 166 -22.20 22.19 19.89
C THR A 166 -20.79 21.69 19.57
N ASP A 167 -19.90 21.72 20.55
CA ASP A 167 -18.51 21.32 20.36
C ASP A 167 -18.33 19.81 20.15
N ARG A 168 -19.25 18.99 20.72
CA ARG A 168 -19.29 17.55 20.49
C ARG A 168 -19.92 17.20 19.14
N ALA A 169 -21.00 17.89 18.75
CA ALA A 169 -21.65 17.64 17.47
C ALA A 169 -20.76 18.01 16.29
N ALA A 170 -19.96 19.08 16.37
CA ALA A 170 -18.99 19.44 15.36
C ALA A 170 -17.82 18.43 15.25
N GLY A 171 -17.41 17.81 16.37
CA GLY A 171 -16.40 16.75 16.38
C GLY A 171 -16.90 15.40 15.84
N GLU A 172 -18.20 15.09 16.01
CA GLU A 172 -18.83 13.85 15.52
C GLU A 172 -19.14 13.88 14.02
N THR A 173 -19.18 15.05 13.39
CA THR A 173 -19.40 15.20 11.93
C THR A 173 -18.12 15.12 11.11
N VAL A 174 -16.95 14.97 11.72
CA VAL A 174 -15.73 14.63 10.97
C VAL A 174 -15.90 13.19 10.44
N PRO A 175 -16.01 12.98 9.12
CA PRO A 175 -16.30 11.66 8.57
C PRO A 175 -15.20 10.67 8.94
N ALA A 176 -15.62 9.48 9.33
CA ALA A 176 -14.77 8.32 9.61
C ALA A 176 -14.13 7.75 8.33
N TRP A 177 -13.28 8.53 7.65
CA TRP A 177 -12.44 8.01 6.57
C TRP A 177 -11.13 7.38 7.10
N GLU A 178 -11.06 7.18 8.42
CA GLU A 178 -9.92 6.57 9.13
C GLU A 178 -10.29 5.25 9.82
N SER A 179 -11.02 4.35 9.15
CA SER A 179 -11.14 2.96 9.60
C SER A 179 -10.53 2.00 8.60
#